data_0649f787b9a9884fb3d47b206d7d9960
#
_entry.id   0649f787b9a9884fb3d47b206d7d9960
#
_cell.length_a   1.000
_cell.length_b   1.000
_cell.length_c   1.000
_cell.angle_alpha   90.00
_cell.angle_beta   90.00
_cell.angle_gamma   90.00
#
_symmetry.space_group_name_H-M   'P 1'
#
loop_
_entity.id
_entity.type
_entity.pdbx_description
1 polymer ?
#
loop_
_entity_poly.entity_id
_entity_poly.type
_entity_poly.pdbx_seq_one_letter_code
_entity_poly.pdbx_strand_id
1 'polypeptide(L)'
;MFKSKTSKIAGVLLLSASMLLSACGKGGEKETSGTAKNALEQIKSKDKIVIGVKYDTRLFGLKNPSTGKVEGFDIDISGELAKDILGDEKKVEFKEVTSKTRIPMLNNGDIDAIVATMTISEERKKEVDFSDVYFDAGQSLLVKKGSPIKGLEDLKKGTKVLAVKGSTSAINIREKAPDSTVLEFENYTEAFTALKSGQGDALTTDDSILYGMADQDSNYELVGGTFTEEPYGIAVKKGNKELVDAINSALKKMKDNGKYDEIHKKWIKSH
;
A
#
# COMPACT_ATOMS: atom_id res chain seq x y z
N MET A 1 21.52 -30.49 -58.74
CA MET A 1 21.17 -31.60 -59.70
C MET A 1 19.78 -32.08 -59.28
N PHE A 2 18.85 -32.05 -60.28
CA PHE A 2 17.47 -32.57 -60.31
C PHE A 2 16.40 -31.82 -59.57
N LYS A 3 15.64 -30.89 -60.21
CA LYS A 3 14.42 -31.00 -61.06
C LYS A 3 13.16 -31.25 -60.18
N SER A 4 12.31 -30.22 -60.02
CA SER A 4 11.17 -29.80 -60.85
C SER A 4 10.09 -30.89 -61.02
N LYS A 5 8.87 -30.57 -60.53
CA LYS A 5 7.66 -30.77 -61.33
C LYS A 5 6.49 -29.97 -60.83
N THR A 6 6.07 -29.06 -61.66
CA THR A 6 4.80 -28.33 -61.69
C THR A 6 3.64 -29.27 -62.05
N SER A 7 2.45 -29.05 -61.53
CA SER A 7 1.21 -29.41 -62.22
C SER A 7 0.10 -28.41 -61.88
N LYS A 8 -0.31 -27.70 -62.92
CA LYS A 8 -1.55 -26.90 -62.98
C LYS A 8 -2.70 -27.83 -63.34
N ILE A 9 -3.88 -27.64 -62.82
CA ILE A 9 -5.15 -27.87 -63.53
C ILE A 9 -6.19 -26.90 -62.98
N ALA A 10 -6.89 -26.36 -63.93
CA ALA A 10 -7.83 -25.27 -63.93
C ALA A 10 -9.29 -25.71 -63.67
N GLY A 11 -10.10 -24.75 -63.24
CA GLY A 11 -11.43 -24.50 -63.80
C GLY A 11 -12.59 -25.19 -63.12
N VAL A 12 -13.52 -24.45 -62.58
CA VAL A 12 -14.85 -24.21 -63.17
C VAL A 12 -15.65 -23.25 -62.31
N LEU A 13 -16.07 -22.16 -62.89
CA LEU A 13 -17.15 -21.26 -62.39
C LEU A 13 -18.50 -21.99 -62.38
N LEU A 14 -19.29 -21.75 -61.37
CA LEU A 14 -20.74 -21.78 -61.47
C LEU A 14 -21.35 -20.70 -60.56
N LEU A 15 -21.90 -19.68 -61.23
CA LEU A 15 -22.87 -18.72 -60.71
C LEU A 15 -24.18 -19.43 -60.40
N SER A 16 -24.78 -19.12 -59.24
CA SER A 16 -26.22 -19.11 -59.09
C SER A 16 -26.65 -18.08 -58.03
N ALA A 17 -27.31 -17.08 -58.53
CA ALA A 17 -28.04 -16.07 -57.81
C ALA A 17 -29.42 -16.63 -57.37
N SER A 18 -29.94 -16.17 -56.28
CA SER A 18 -31.34 -15.95 -55.86
C SER A 18 -31.43 -16.07 -54.35
N MET A 19 -32.11 -15.32 -53.56
CA MET A 19 -33.20 -14.41 -53.56
C MET A 19 -33.33 -13.82 -52.15
N LEU A 20 -33.63 -12.58 -52.10
CA LEU A 20 -34.02 -11.80 -50.92
C LEU A 20 -35.30 -12.40 -50.26
N LEU A 21 -35.29 -12.55 -48.98
CA LEU A 21 -36.51 -12.58 -48.17
C LEU A 21 -36.29 -11.70 -46.91
N SER A 22 -36.85 -10.54 -46.97
CA SER A 22 -37.05 -9.66 -45.83
C SER A 22 -37.99 -10.33 -44.83
N ALA A 23 -37.52 -10.53 -43.61
CA ALA A 23 -38.37 -10.78 -42.46
C ALA A 23 -38.05 -9.73 -41.40
N CYS A 24 -38.84 -8.70 -41.31
CA CYS A 24 -38.94 -7.83 -40.13
C CYS A 24 -39.40 -8.66 -38.96
N GLY A 25 -38.48 -9.06 -38.10
CA GLY A 25 -38.75 -9.59 -36.77
C GLY A 25 -38.27 -8.58 -35.75
N LYS A 26 -39.24 -7.87 -35.14
CA LYS A 26 -39.04 -6.99 -34.01
C LYS A 26 -38.72 -7.86 -32.77
N GLY A 27 -37.46 -8.21 -32.62
CA GLY A 27 -36.92 -8.91 -31.45
C GLY A 27 -35.97 -7.97 -30.77
N GLY A 28 -36.32 -7.47 -29.60
CA GLY A 28 -35.45 -6.62 -28.79
C GLY A 28 -34.17 -7.37 -28.46
N GLU A 29 -33.08 -6.91 -29.04
CA GLU A 29 -31.75 -7.19 -28.50
C GLU A 29 -31.72 -6.58 -27.09
N LYS A 30 -31.88 -7.42 -26.08
CA LYS A 30 -31.32 -7.16 -24.78
C LYS A 30 -29.82 -7.09 -25.00
N GLU A 31 -29.30 -5.89 -25.21
CA GLU A 31 -27.90 -5.62 -24.89
C GLU A 31 -27.74 -5.99 -23.42
N THR A 32 -27.23 -7.18 -23.16
CA THR A 32 -26.57 -7.48 -21.91
C THR A 32 -25.25 -6.70 -21.93
N SER A 33 -25.35 -5.40 -21.70
CA SER A 33 -24.23 -4.62 -21.22
C SER A 33 -23.88 -5.21 -19.86
N GLY A 34 -23.04 -6.22 -19.88
CA GLY A 34 -22.34 -6.71 -18.70
C GLY A 34 -21.45 -5.56 -18.22
N THR A 35 -22.03 -4.68 -17.40
CA THR A 35 -21.23 -3.70 -16.66
C THR A 35 -20.15 -4.49 -15.94
N ALA A 36 -18.89 -4.27 -16.30
CA ALA A 36 -17.76 -4.88 -15.61
C ALA A 36 -17.95 -4.60 -14.11
N LYS A 37 -17.98 -5.67 -13.31
CA LYS A 37 -18.14 -5.54 -11.86
C LYS A 37 -17.10 -4.57 -11.33
N ASN A 38 -17.53 -3.59 -10.51
CA ASN A 38 -16.61 -2.72 -9.81
C ASN A 38 -15.77 -3.51 -8.78
N ALA A 39 -14.72 -2.90 -8.24
CA ALA A 39 -13.79 -3.60 -7.33
C ALA A 39 -14.50 -4.18 -6.09
N LEU A 40 -15.46 -3.45 -5.51
CA LEU A 40 -16.23 -3.92 -4.35
C LEU A 40 -17.08 -5.14 -4.69
N GLU A 41 -17.75 -5.15 -5.85
CA GLU A 41 -18.52 -6.30 -6.33
C GLU A 41 -17.63 -7.52 -6.61
N GLN A 42 -16.43 -7.31 -7.13
CA GLN A 42 -15.45 -8.37 -7.34
C GLN A 42 -14.99 -8.99 -6.00
N ILE A 43 -14.66 -8.14 -4.99
CA ILE A 43 -14.30 -8.57 -3.65
C ILE A 43 -15.44 -9.40 -3.03
N LYS A 44 -16.68 -8.90 -3.07
CA LYS A 44 -17.87 -9.63 -2.58
C LYS A 44 -18.09 -10.94 -3.32
N SER A 45 -17.89 -10.96 -4.63
CA SER A 45 -18.05 -12.17 -5.45
C SER A 45 -16.99 -13.24 -5.16
N LYS A 46 -15.76 -12.82 -4.82
CA LYS A 46 -14.66 -13.71 -4.41
C LYS A 46 -14.76 -14.13 -2.93
N ASP A 47 -15.65 -13.47 -2.17
CA ASP A 47 -15.80 -13.63 -0.72
C ASP A 47 -14.49 -13.46 0.06
N LYS A 48 -13.60 -12.60 -0.46
CA LYS A 48 -12.27 -12.35 0.10
C LYS A 48 -11.74 -11.01 -0.38
N ILE A 49 -11.06 -10.27 0.51
CA ILE A 49 -10.29 -9.07 0.19
C ILE A 49 -8.79 -9.33 0.38
N VAL A 50 -7.97 -8.93 -0.58
CA VAL A 50 -6.51 -9.05 -0.52
C VAL A 50 -5.92 -7.69 -0.17
N ILE A 51 -5.27 -7.58 0.98
CA ILE A 51 -4.73 -6.31 1.49
C ILE A 51 -3.21 -6.36 1.56
N GLY A 52 -2.57 -5.36 0.94
CA GLY A 52 -1.14 -5.12 1.07
C GLY A 52 -0.82 -4.47 2.41
N VAL A 53 -0.01 -5.13 3.23
CA VAL A 53 0.40 -4.68 4.57
C VAL A 53 1.90 -4.79 4.74
N LYS A 54 2.45 -4.05 5.71
CA LYS A 54 3.86 -4.19 6.09
C LYS A 54 4.08 -5.49 6.86
N TYR A 55 5.28 -6.09 6.70
CA TYR A 55 5.72 -7.24 7.50
C TYR A 55 6.92 -6.90 8.39
N ASP A 56 7.45 -5.69 8.25
CA ASP A 56 8.67 -5.17 8.87
C ASP A 56 8.44 -4.01 9.84
N THR A 57 7.20 -3.52 9.96
CA THR A 57 6.89 -2.31 10.71
C THR A 57 6.21 -2.66 12.04
N ARG A 58 7.03 -2.68 13.12
CA ARG A 58 6.54 -2.93 14.49
C ARG A 58 5.41 -1.96 14.83
N LEU A 59 4.43 -2.40 15.61
CA LEU A 59 3.17 -1.75 15.96
C LEU A 59 2.12 -1.74 14.84
N PHE A 60 2.48 -1.67 13.57
CA PHE A 60 1.54 -1.57 12.44
C PHE A 60 1.36 -2.87 11.68
N GLY A 61 2.45 -3.51 11.25
CA GLY A 61 2.43 -4.78 10.54
C GLY A 61 3.79 -5.46 10.66
N LEU A 62 3.90 -6.39 11.61
CA LEU A 62 5.12 -7.15 11.85
C LEU A 62 4.86 -8.64 11.71
N LYS A 63 5.62 -9.30 10.85
CA LYS A 63 5.58 -10.76 10.73
C LYS A 63 6.44 -11.40 11.80
N ASN A 64 5.83 -12.20 12.65
CA ASN A 64 6.54 -13.00 13.62
C ASN A 64 7.30 -14.15 12.91
N PRO A 65 8.64 -14.19 12.98
CA PRO A 65 9.43 -15.19 12.25
C PRO A 65 9.19 -16.62 12.73
N SER A 66 8.79 -16.82 13.99
CA SER A 66 8.56 -18.14 14.57
C SER A 66 7.19 -18.71 14.23
N THR A 67 6.15 -17.88 14.20
CA THR A 67 4.77 -18.31 13.97
C THR A 67 4.27 -18.05 12.55
N GLY A 68 4.96 -17.17 11.79
CA GLY A 68 4.54 -16.68 10.49
C GLY A 68 3.34 -15.72 10.54
N LYS A 69 2.76 -15.46 11.71
CA LYS A 69 1.64 -14.54 11.87
C LYS A 69 2.09 -13.10 11.67
N VAL A 70 1.25 -12.31 11.04
CA VAL A 70 1.42 -10.86 10.91
C VAL A 70 0.47 -10.21 11.90
N GLU A 71 0.98 -9.27 12.70
CA GLU A 71 0.23 -8.60 13.78
C GLU A 71 0.53 -7.11 13.77
N GLY A 72 -0.42 -6.28 14.17
CA GLY A 72 -0.25 -4.84 14.27
C GLY A 72 -1.56 -4.07 14.08
N PHE A 73 -1.47 -2.77 14.20
CA PHE A 73 -2.59 -1.84 14.06
C PHE A 73 -3.24 -1.95 12.68
N ASP A 74 -2.45 -1.90 11.60
CA ASP A 74 -2.93 -2.03 10.22
C ASP A 74 -3.58 -3.40 9.96
N ILE A 75 -3.12 -4.44 10.65
CA ILE A 75 -3.65 -5.80 10.54
C ILE A 75 -5.04 -5.89 11.18
N ASP A 76 -5.19 -5.36 12.42
CA ASP A 76 -6.47 -5.37 13.12
C ASP A 76 -7.50 -4.47 12.40
N ILE A 77 -7.11 -3.28 11.91
CA ILE A 77 -7.96 -2.43 11.05
C ILE A 77 -8.41 -3.19 9.81
N SER A 78 -7.51 -3.90 9.14
CA SER A 78 -7.84 -4.69 7.94
C SER A 78 -8.82 -5.83 8.23
N GLY A 79 -8.71 -6.48 9.37
CA GLY A 79 -9.68 -7.51 9.83
C GLY A 79 -11.08 -6.93 10.00
N GLU A 80 -11.20 -5.78 10.66
CA GLU A 80 -12.50 -5.10 10.84
C GLU A 80 -13.07 -4.59 9.50
N LEU A 81 -12.22 -4.17 8.53
CA LEU A 81 -12.68 -3.87 7.18
C LEU A 81 -13.29 -5.10 6.51
N ALA A 82 -12.61 -6.25 6.57
CA ALA A 82 -13.13 -7.49 6.00
C ALA A 82 -14.44 -7.92 6.67
N LYS A 83 -14.56 -7.77 7.98
CA LYS A 83 -15.78 -8.04 8.73
C LYS A 83 -16.94 -7.14 8.32
N ASP A 84 -16.72 -5.84 8.11
CA ASP A 84 -17.79 -4.93 7.67
C ASP A 84 -18.23 -5.20 6.22
N ILE A 85 -17.26 -5.46 5.32
CA ILE A 85 -17.52 -5.62 3.88
C ILE A 85 -18.05 -7.04 3.55
N LEU A 86 -17.52 -8.08 4.23
CA LEU A 86 -17.73 -9.50 3.90
C LEU A 86 -18.34 -10.33 5.03
N GLY A 87 -18.59 -9.72 6.20
CA GLY A 87 -19.22 -10.37 7.35
C GLY A 87 -18.30 -11.21 8.24
N ASP A 88 -17.01 -11.35 7.92
CA ASP A 88 -16.04 -12.12 8.72
C ASP A 88 -14.64 -11.51 8.60
N GLU A 89 -13.99 -11.25 9.73
CA GLU A 89 -12.63 -10.73 9.82
C GLU A 89 -11.58 -11.66 9.20
N LYS A 90 -11.88 -12.96 9.07
CA LYS A 90 -11.00 -13.96 8.47
C LYS A 90 -11.01 -13.96 6.95
N LYS A 91 -11.91 -13.21 6.32
CA LYS A 91 -11.99 -13.09 4.86
C LYS A 91 -11.00 -12.07 4.28
N VAL A 92 -9.94 -11.76 5.01
CA VAL A 92 -8.80 -10.97 4.55
C VAL A 92 -7.61 -11.89 4.26
N GLU A 93 -6.96 -11.66 3.12
CA GLU A 93 -5.65 -12.23 2.79
C GLU A 93 -4.62 -11.11 2.83
N PHE A 94 -3.53 -11.31 3.58
CA PHE A 94 -2.45 -10.33 3.64
C PHE A 94 -1.35 -10.66 2.65
N LYS A 95 -0.89 -9.63 1.92
CA LYS A 95 0.32 -9.69 1.10
C LYS A 95 1.33 -8.67 1.60
N GLU A 96 2.59 -9.10 1.66
CA GLU A 96 3.68 -8.22 2.03
C GLU A 96 3.90 -7.13 1.00
N VAL A 97 3.98 -5.88 1.47
CA VAL A 97 4.39 -4.74 0.65
C VAL A 97 5.46 -3.92 1.33
N THR A 98 6.32 -3.29 0.55
CA THR A 98 7.22 -2.22 0.99
C THR A 98 6.66 -0.86 0.58
N SER A 99 7.28 0.22 1.04
CA SER A 99 6.88 1.57 0.61
C SER A 99 7.03 1.77 -0.90
N LYS A 100 7.99 1.06 -1.54
CA LYS A 100 8.25 1.09 -2.98
C LYS A 100 7.30 0.19 -3.78
N THR A 101 6.91 -0.97 -3.26
CA THR A 101 6.18 -1.98 -4.05
C THR A 101 4.65 -1.88 -3.96
N ARG A 102 4.11 -1.23 -2.91
CA ARG A 102 2.67 -1.21 -2.62
C ARG A 102 1.81 -0.64 -3.75
N ILE A 103 2.19 0.52 -4.34
CA ILE A 103 1.43 1.13 -5.44
C ILE A 103 1.49 0.28 -6.72
N PRO A 104 2.66 -0.18 -7.20
CA PRO A 104 2.74 -1.12 -8.31
C PRO A 104 1.87 -2.37 -8.12
N MET A 105 1.91 -3.02 -6.94
CA MET A 105 1.11 -4.22 -6.67
C MET A 105 -0.39 -3.94 -6.70
N LEU A 106 -0.82 -2.77 -6.18
CA LEU A 106 -2.22 -2.34 -6.25
C LEU A 106 -2.67 -2.11 -7.71
N ASN A 107 -1.86 -1.40 -8.49
CA ASN A 107 -2.19 -1.08 -9.88
C ASN A 107 -2.19 -2.32 -10.79
N ASN A 108 -1.35 -3.31 -10.51
CA ASN A 108 -1.33 -4.61 -11.19
C ASN A 108 -2.52 -5.52 -10.80
N GLY A 109 -3.23 -5.22 -9.70
CA GLY A 109 -4.32 -6.06 -9.19
C GLY A 109 -3.85 -7.25 -8.34
N ASP A 110 -2.60 -7.22 -7.86
CA ASP A 110 -2.07 -8.22 -6.93
C ASP A 110 -2.71 -8.11 -5.54
N ILE A 111 -3.17 -6.91 -5.19
CA ILE A 111 -3.88 -6.54 -3.96
C ILE A 111 -5.07 -5.63 -4.28
N ASP A 112 -6.10 -5.67 -3.46
CA ASP A 112 -7.33 -4.88 -3.62
C ASP A 112 -7.22 -3.52 -2.90
N ALA A 113 -6.45 -3.46 -1.80
CA ALA A 113 -6.21 -2.25 -1.02
C ALA A 113 -4.83 -2.26 -0.36
N ILE A 114 -4.36 -1.09 0.05
CA ILE A 114 -3.11 -0.89 0.82
C ILE A 114 -3.49 -0.35 2.20
N VAL A 115 -3.14 -1.10 3.26
CA VAL A 115 -3.19 -0.64 4.66
C VAL A 115 -1.79 -0.83 5.23
N ALA A 116 -0.94 0.18 5.05
CA ALA A 116 0.51 0.00 5.21
C ALA A 116 1.22 1.32 5.51
N THR A 117 0.82 2.02 6.61
CA THR A 117 1.41 3.31 7.03
C THR A 117 1.61 4.25 5.84
N MET A 118 0.55 4.45 5.05
CA MET A 118 0.67 5.18 3.79
C MET A 118 0.16 6.60 3.89
N THR A 119 1.08 7.56 3.96
CA THR A 119 0.77 8.98 3.92
C THR A 119 -0.03 9.35 2.68
N ILE A 120 -1.12 10.06 2.87
CA ILE A 120 -1.88 10.73 1.81
C ILE A 120 -1.03 11.92 1.30
N SER A 121 -0.64 11.88 0.04
CA SER A 121 0.07 13.01 -0.59
C SER A 121 -0.51 13.32 -1.98
N GLU A 122 -0.34 14.55 -2.45
CA GLU A 122 -0.84 14.97 -3.76
C GLU A 122 -0.22 14.16 -4.90
N GLU A 123 1.05 13.73 -4.76
CA GLU A 123 1.70 12.88 -5.75
C GLU A 123 1.03 11.49 -5.80
N ARG A 124 0.79 10.88 -4.64
CA ARG A 124 0.14 9.56 -4.56
C ARG A 124 -1.31 9.59 -5.00
N LYS A 125 -2.04 10.70 -4.77
CA LYS A 125 -3.42 10.90 -5.27
C LYS A 125 -3.52 10.89 -6.79
N LYS A 126 -2.44 11.14 -7.51
CA LYS A 126 -2.41 11.01 -8.98
C LYS A 126 -2.50 9.54 -9.43
N GLU A 127 -1.99 8.60 -8.62
CA GLU A 127 -1.87 7.19 -8.95
C GLU A 127 -2.93 6.29 -8.31
N VAL A 128 -3.44 6.68 -7.13
CA VAL A 128 -4.40 5.90 -6.34
C VAL A 128 -5.47 6.81 -5.74
N ASP A 129 -6.58 6.22 -5.28
CA ASP A 129 -7.57 6.91 -4.45
C ASP A 129 -7.38 6.49 -2.98
N PHE A 130 -7.69 7.41 -2.07
CA PHE A 130 -7.52 7.20 -0.64
C PHE A 130 -8.85 7.25 0.11
N SER A 131 -8.92 6.53 1.20
CA SER A 131 -9.93 6.70 2.25
C SER A 131 -9.73 8.02 3.00
N ASP A 132 -10.65 8.30 3.91
CA ASP A 132 -10.43 9.25 4.98
C ASP A 132 -9.21 8.86 5.82
N VAL A 133 -8.64 9.83 6.55
CA VAL A 133 -7.50 9.61 7.43
C VAL A 133 -7.88 8.63 8.55
N TYR A 134 -7.07 7.58 8.70
CA TYR A 134 -7.26 6.62 9.78
C TYR A 134 -6.18 6.69 10.87
N PHE A 135 -5.07 7.40 10.62
CA PHE A 135 -4.01 7.62 11.60
C PHE A 135 -3.23 8.89 11.26
N ASP A 136 -2.89 9.69 12.26
CA ASP A 136 -2.06 10.88 12.12
C ASP A 136 -0.65 10.58 12.64
N ALA A 137 0.35 10.88 11.83
CA ALA A 137 1.77 10.74 12.15
C ALA A 137 2.55 11.99 11.71
N GLY A 138 3.80 12.07 12.08
CA GLY A 138 4.73 13.10 11.63
C GLY A 138 6.15 12.53 11.57
N GLN A 139 6.97 12.99 10.64
CA GLN A 139 8.34 12.52 10.53
C GLN A 139 9.22 13.06 11.64
N SER A 140 10.14 12.22 12.12
CA SER A 140 11.10 12.52 13.16
C SER A 140 12.44 11.86 12.85
N LEU A 141 13.38 11.98 13.79
CA LEU A 141 14.70 11.35 13.71
C LEU A 141 14.86 10.34 14.85
N LEU A 142 15.39 9.16 14.52
CA LEU A 142 15.85 8.18 15.49
C LEU A 142 17.37 8.16 15.51
N VAL A 143 17.96 8.31 16.67
CA VAL A 143 19.40 8.30 16.86
C VAL A 143 19.80 7.37 18.00
N LYS A 144 21.06 6.97 18.06
CA LYS A 144 21.60 6.29 19.23
C LYS A 144 21.63 7.26 20.41
N LYS A 145 21.25 6.81 21.60
CA LYS A 145 21.34 7.62 22.84
C LYS A 145 22.74 8.19 23.03
N GLY A 146 22.79 9.47 23.37
CA GLY A 146 24.06 10.21 23.48
C GLY A 146 24.61 10.72 22.16
N SER A 147 23.88 10.59 21.03
CA SER A 147 24.22 11.23 19.78
C SER A 147 24.28 12.77 19.94
N PRO A 148 25.19 13.44 19.22
CA PRO A 148 25.22 14.91 19.16
C PRO A 148 24.04 15.47 18.36
N ILE A 149 23.37 14.67 17.53
CA ILE A 149 22.22 15.08 16.73
C ILE A 149 20.99 15.20 17.66
N LYS A 150 20.38 16.39 17.68
CA LYS A 150 19.19 16.72 18.47
C LYS A 150 18.02 17.16 17.62
N GLY A 151 18.25 17.46 16.34
CA GLY A 151 17.23 17.89 15.39
C GLY A 151 17.76 17.98 13.96
N LEU A 152 16.94 18.56 13.07
CA LEU A 152 17.28 18.74 11.66
C LEU A 152 18.51 19.65 11.47
N GLU A 153 18.68 20.63 12.33
CA GLU A 153 19.76 21.60 12.31
C GLU A 153 21.16 20.99 12.51
N ASP A 154 21.21 19.80 13.08
CA ASP A 154 22.44 19.04 13.29
C ASP A 154 22.80 18.14 12.10
N LEU A 155 21.92 17.98 11.13
CA LEU A 155 22.13 17.19 9.92
C LEU A 155 22.96 17.97 8.89
N LYS A 156 24.27 18.06 9.13
CA LYS A 156 25.22 18.86 8.34
C LYS A 156 25.98 17.99 7.33
N LYS A 157 26.84 18.62 6.56
CA LYS A 157 27.74 17.94 5.63
C LYS A 157 28.54 16.84 6.34
N GLY A 158 28.46 15.63 5.81
CA GLY A 158 29.09 14.44 6.38
C GLY A 158 28.16 13.59 7.24
N THR A 159 27.01 14.13 7.69
CA THR A 159 25.99 13.33 8.39
C THR A 159 25.30 12.37 7.40
N LYS A 160 25.15 11.11 7.78
CA LYS A 160 24.45 10.09 7.00
C LYS A 160 23.09 9.82 7.63
N VAL A 161 22.01 10.11 6.88
CA VAL A 161 20.64 9.84 7.31
C VAL A 161 20.09 8.63 6.55
N LEU A 162 19.58 7.65 7.28
CA LEU A 162 19.00 6.44 6.72
C LEU A 162 17.50 6.67 6.49
N ALA A 163 17.00 6.18 5.36
CA ALA A 163 15.58 6.26 4.99
C ALA A 163 15.17 5.01 4.20
N VAL A 164 13.88 4.84 3.95
CA VAL A 164 13.36 3.70 3.17
C VAL A 164 12.90 4.17 1.80
N LYS A 165 13.28 3.44 0.76
CA LYS A 165 12.90 3.69 -0.64
C LYS A 165 11.37 3.76 -0.80
N GLY A 166 10.91 4.80 -1.51
CA GLY A 166 9.48 5.01 -1.78
C GLY A 166 8.68 5.57 -0.60
N SER A 167 9.34 5.92 0.52
CA SER A 167 8.73 6.67 1.62
C SER A 167 8.74 8.16 1.35
N THR A 168 7.81 8.90 1.95
CA THR A 168 7.82 10.37 1.97
C THR A 168 9.02 10.91 2.74
N SER A 169 9.49 10.20 3.76
CA SER A 169 10.65 10.57 4.55
C SER A 169 11.94 10.60 3.74
N ALA A 170 12.11 9.70 2.76
CA ALA A 170 13.26 9.75 1.86
C ALA A 170 13.28 10.98 0.95
N ILE A 171 12.11 11.53 0.64
CA ILE A 171 11.96 12.77 -0.14
C ILE A 171 12.16 13.97 0.77
N ASN A 172 11.39 14.06 1.87
CA ASN A 172 11.35 15.21 2.75
C ASN A 172 12.70 15.50 3.42
N ILE A 173 13.45 14.45 3.78
CA ILE A 173 14.76 14.66 4.43
C ILE A 173 15.77 15.31 3.48
N ARG A 174 15.71 15.04 2.17
CA ARG A 174 16.56 15.69 1.19
C ARG A 174 16.27 17.18 1.04
N GLU A 175 15.01 17.55 1.23
CA GLU A 175 14.58 18.96 1.18
C GLU A 175 14.93 19.71 2.46
N LYS A 176 14.73 19.04 3.62
CA LYS A 176 14.90 19.67 4.94
C LYS A 176 16.34 19.65 5.45
N ALA A 177 17.15 18.71 4.99
CA ALA A 177 18.57 18.58 5.36
C ALA A 177 19.44 18.32 4.11
N PRO A 178 19.49 19.28 3.14
CA PRO A 178 20.12 19.08 1.84
C PRO A 178 21.63 18.82 1.92
N ASP A 179 22.28 19.22 3.01
CA ASP A 179 23.73 19.01 3.22
C ASP A 179 24.05 17.60 3.72
N SER A 180 23.07 16.84 4.16
CA SER A 180 23.25 15.48 4.64
C SER A 180 23.32 14.47 3.47
N THR A 181 23.93 13.31 3.75
CA THR A 181 23.92 12.20 2.79
C THR A 181 22.78 11.23 3.15
N VAL A 182 21.82 11.03 2.25
CA VAL A 182 20.71 10.10 2.46
C VAL A 182 21.04 8.74 1.89
N LEU A 183 21.01 7.71 2.75
CA LEU A 183 21.18 6.31 2.38
C LEU A 183 19.82 5.60 2.43
N GLU A 184 19.40 5.00 1.32
CA GLU A 184 18.10 4.36 1.21
C GLU A 184 18.20 2.83 1.26
N PHE A 185 17.29 2.23 2.05
CA PHE A 185 17.14 0.78 2.24
C PHE A 185 15.81 0.30 1.66
N GLU A 186 15.68 -1.01 1.43
CA GLU A 186 14.44 -1.56 0.84
C GLU A 186 13.28 -1.60 1.86
N ASN A 187 13.59 -1.77 3.15
CA ASN A 187 12.60 -1.89 4.22
C ASN A 187 13.12 -1.34 5.56
N TYR A 188 12.23 -1.23 6.55
CA TYR A 188 12.56 -0.66 7.86
C TYR A 188 13.46 -1.56 8.71
N THR A 189 13.36 -2.88 8.59
CA THR A 189 14.26 -3.81 9.29
C THR A 189 15.70 -3.63 8.83
N GLU A 190 15.93 -3.48 7.53
CA GLU A 190 17.26 -3.22 6.98
C GLU A 190 17.79 -1.86 7.43
N ALA A 191 16.97 -0.80 7.32
CA ALA A 191 17.36 0.55 7.72
C ALA A 191 17.75 0.62 9.21
N PHE A 192 16.95 0.01 10.09
CA PHE A 192 17.27 -0.02 11.53
C PHE A 192 18.49 -0.88 11.84
N THR A 193 18.69 -2.00 11.14
CA THR A 193 19.90 -2.81 11.27
C THR A 193 21.14 -2.04 10.82
N ALA A 194 21.03 -1.26 9.74
CA ALA A 194 22.11 -0.40 9.27
C ALA A 194 22.44 0.72 10.30
N LEU A 195 21.42 1.33 10.93
CA LEU A 195 21.64 2.29 12.02
C LEU A 195 22.38 1.63 13.20
N LYS A 196 21.95 0.44 13.61
CA LYS A 196 22.58 -0.31 14.71
C LYS A 196 24.03 -0.70 14.42
N SER A 197 24.36 -0.94 13.16
CA SER A 197 25.74 -1.26 12.72
C SER A 197 26.60 -0.02 12.43
N GLY A 198 26.08 1.20 12.67
CA GLY A 198 26.83 2.44 12.48
C GLY A 198 27.02 2.86 11.02
N GLN A 199 26.20 2.37 10.10
CA GLN A 199 26.24 2.80 8.69
C GLN A 199 25.68 4.20 8.48
N GLY A 200 24.91 4.72 9.45
CA GLY A 200 24.36 6.07 9.46
C GLY A 200 24.29 6.63 10.87
N ASP A 201 24.12 7.94 10.95
CA ASP A 201 24.11 8.70 12.19
C ASP A 201 22.69 8.89 12.75
N ALA A 202 21.69 8.92 11.86
CA ALA A 202 20.27 9.00 12.16
C ALA A 202 19.44 8.17 11.17
N LEU A 203 18.24 7.75 11.59
CA LEU A 203 17.22 7.18 10.71
C LEU A 203 15.99 8.08 10.76
N THR A 204 15.39 8.37 9.62
CA THR A 204 14.19 9.18 9.51
C THR A 204 13.03 8.39 8.93
N THR A 205 11.89 8.48 9.57
CA THR A 205 10.56 8.09 9.12
C THR A 205 9.52 8.68 10.08
N ASP A 206 8.29 8.21 10.00
CA ASP A 206 7.20 8.66 10.85
C ASP A 206 7.46 8.24 12.32
N ASP A 207 7.18 9.14 13.23
CA ASP A 207 7.41 9.00 14.67
C ASP A 207 6.84 7.71 15.25
N SER A 208 5.62 7.35 14.83
CA SER A 208 4.95 6.12 15.24
C SER A 208 5.73 4.86 14.86
N ILE A 209 6.42 4.85 13.72
CA ILE A 209 7.31 3.77 13.28
C ILE A 209 8.60 3.78 14.08
N LEU A 210 9.17 4.98 14.32
CA LEU A 210 10.38 5.15 15.11
C LEU A 210 10.18 4.72 16.58
N TYR A 211 9.02 5.00 17.18
CA TYR A 211 8.68 4.49 18.50
C TYR A 211 8.69 2.96 18.53
N GLY A 212 8.17 2.31 17.49
CA GLY A 212 8.26 0.84 17.39
C GLY A 212 9.69 0.31 17.33
N MET A 213 10.63 1.06 16.72
CA MET A 213 12.06 0.73 16.71
C MET A 213 12.72 0.98 18.06
N ALA A 214 12.43 2.12 18.72
CA ALA A 214 12.94 2.45 20.04
C ALA A 214 12.45 1.46 21.11
N ASP A 215 11.21 0.98 21.01
CA ASP A 215 10.67 -0.08 21.86
C ASP A 215 11.40 -1.41 21.67
N GLN A 216 11.94 -1.66 20.48
CA GLN A 216 12.73 -2.87 20.18
C GLN A 216 14.14 -2.78 20.75
N ASP A 217 14.73 -1.58 20.79
CA ASP A 217 16.08 -1.36 21.29
C ASP A 217 16.15 -0.01 22.03
N SER A 218 16.14 -0.08 23.35
CA SER A 218 16.17 1.08 24.24
C SER A 218 17.48 1.89 24.20
N ASN A 219 18.47 1.51 23.41
CA ASN A 219 19.66 2.32 23.17
C ASN A 219 19.43 3.43 22.13
N TYR A 220 18.24 3.50 21.56
CA TYR A 220 17.84 4.52 20.58
C TYR A 220 16.74 5.41 21.14
N GLU A 221 16.70 6.64 20.68
CA GLU A 221 15.73 7.66 21.08
C GLU A 221 15.31 8.53 19.90
N LEU A 222 14.07 9.02 19.92
CA LEU A 222 13.59 10.02 18.98
C LEU A 222 14.09 11.40 19.42
N VAL A 223 14.48 12.21 18.45
CA VAL A 223 14.95 13.58 18.69
C VAL A 223 14.37 14.57 17.68
N GLY A 224 14.31 15.86 18.07
CA GLY A 224 13.92 16.97 17.20
C GLY A 224 12.40 17.14 17.00
N GLY A 225 11.58 16.34 17.69
CA GLY A 225 10.12 16.36 17.48
C GLY A 225 9.71 15.96 16.07
N THR A 226 8.45 16.21 15.71
CA THR A 226 7.95 15.98 14.33
C THR A 226 8.16 17.22 13.48
N PHE A 227 8.59 17.02 12.23
CA PHE A 227 8.89 18.11 11.30
C PHE A 227 8.03 18.09 10.01
N THR A 228 7.10 17.14 9.92
CA THR A 228 6.06 17.04 8.88
C THR A 228 4.75 16.57 9.47
N GLU A 229 3.68 16.67 8.68
CA GLU A 229 2.41 16.00 8.92
C GLU A 229 2.27 14.85 7.93
N GLU A 230 2.00 13.64 8.44
CA GLU A 230 1.92 12.41 7.65
C GLU A 230 0.59 11.69 7.92
N PRO A 231 -0.55 12.21 7.42
CA PRO A 231 -1.84 11.56 7.60
C PRO A 231 -1.89 10.24 6.81
N TYR A 232 -2.20 9.11 7.47
CA TYR A 232 -2.32 7.82 6.78
C TYR A 232 -3.72 7.61 6.23
N GLY A 233 -3.79 7.15 4.98
CA GLY A 233 -5.01 6.70 4.33
C GLY A 233 -4.87 5.29 3.78
N ILE A 234 -6.01 4.62 3.63
CA ILE A 234 -6.11 3.33 2.97
C ILE A 234 -6.22 3.59 1.47
N ALA A 235 -5.29 3.05 0.69
CA ALA A 235 -5.28 3.30 -0.75
C ALA A 235 -5.95 2.17 -1.53
N VAL A 236 -6.70 2.54 -2.56
CA VAL A 236 -7.31 1.64 -3.54
C VAL A 236 -6.92 2.07 -4.95
N LYS A 237 -7.05 1.16 -5.91
CA LYS A 237 -6.79 1.49 -7.32
C LYS A 237 -7.66 2.66 -7.77
N LYS A 238 -7.06 3.58 -8.51
CA LYS A 238 -7.70 4.79 -9.02
C LYS A 238 -9.04 4.49 -9.70
N GLY A 239 -10.08 5.30 -9.35
CA GLY A 239 -11.42 5.19 -9.91
C GLY A 239 -12.36 4.21 -9.16
N ASN A 240 -11.93 3.54 -8.10
CA ASN A 240 -12.74 2.60 -7.32
C ASN A 240 -13.49 3.29 -6.17
N LYS A 241 -14.33 4.27 -6.52
CA LYS A 241 -15.04 5.09 -5.54
C LYS A 241 -15.90 4.26 -4.57
N GLU A 242 -16.61 3.25 -5.05
CA GLU A 242 -17.47 2.39 -4.24
C GLU A 242 -16.68 1.64 -3.17
N LEU A 243 -15.43 1.24 -3.47
CA LEU A 243 -14.55 0.61 -2.47
C LEU A 243 -14.06 1.64 -1.44
N VAL A 244 -13.72 2.86 -1.87
CA VAL A 244 -13.39 3.97 -0.96
C VAL A 244 -14.54 4.25 0.00
N ASP A 245 -15.77 4.37 -0.53
CA ASP A 245 -16.97 4.67 0.27
C ASP A 245 -17.25 3.53 1.27
N ALA A 246 -17.06 2.26 0.88
CA ALA A 246 -17.22 1.11 1.78
C ALA A 246 -16.16 1.11 2.90
N ILE A 247 -14.90 1.42 2.57
CA ILE A 247 -13.81 1.55 3.54
C ILE A 247 -14.08 2.70 4.52
N ASN A 248 -14.50 3.88 4.04
CA ASN A 248 -14.83 5.02 4.88
C ASN A 248 -16.02 4.72 5.81
N SER A 249 -17.04 4.02 5.30
CA SER A 249 -18.16 3.55 6.12
C SER A 249 -17.71 2.63 7.25
N ALA A 250 -16.81 1.69 6.95
CA ALA A 250 -16.26 0.77 7.95
C ALA A 250 -15.38 1.51 8.98
N LEU A 251 -14.52 2.43 8.55
CA LEU A 251 -13.71 3.27 9.45
C LEU A 251 -14.60 4.10 10.39
N LYS A 252 -15.66 4.70 9.82
CA LYS A 252 -16.63 5.45 10.64
C LYS A 252 -17.31 4.57 11.68
N LYS A 253 -17.79 3.38 11.31
CA LYS A 253 -18.42 2.43 12.24
C LYS A 253 -17.45 2.00 13.34
N MET A 254 -16.19 1.73 13.03
CA MET A 254 -15.16 1.42 14.03
C MET A 254 -14.95 2.55 15.02
N LYS A 255 -14.96 3.81 14.57
CA LYS A 255 -14.86 4.99 15.43
C LYS A 255 -16.12 5.15 16.29
N ASP A 256 -17.30 5.05 15.70
CA ASP A 256 -18.60 5.25 16.38
C ASP A 256 -18.87 4.20 17.46
N ASN A 257 -18.41 2.96 17.28
CA ASN A 257 -18.64 1.86 18.23
C ASN A 257 -17.46 1.60 19.19
N GLY A 258 -16.42 2.44 19.16
CA GLY A 258 -15.23 2.35 20.02
C GLY A 258 -14.21 1.26 19.63
N LYS A 259 -14.45 0.50 18.56
CA LYS A 259 -13.51 -0.54 18.11
C LYS A 259 -12.18 0.05 17.65
N TYR A 260 -12.21 1.22 16.99
CA TYR A 260 -11.00 1.94 16.63
C TYR A 260 -10.13 2.26 17.85
N ASP A 261 -10.74 2.80 18.90
CA ASP A 261 -10.03 3.15 20.15
C ASP A 261 -9.45 1.92 20.86
N GLU A 262 -10.19 0.79 20.82
CA GLU A 262 -9.69 -0.49 21.35
C GLU A 262 -8.43 -0.94 20.60
N ILE A 263 -8.46 -0.93 19.27
CA ILE A 263 -7.32 -1.30 18.41
C ILE A 263 -6.17 -0.31 18.63
N HIS A 264 -6.46 0.99 18.66
CA HIS A 264 -5.46 2.01 18.89
C HIS A 264 -4.74 1.81 20.24
N LYS A 265 -5.47 1.66 21.32
CA LYS A 265 -4.91 1.42 22.68
C LYS A 265 -4.11 0.12 22.77
N LYS A 266 -4.47 -0.89 21.99
CA LYS A 266 -3.75 -2.17 21.95
C LYS A 266 -2.35 -2.01 21.39
N TRP A 267 -2.19 -1.21 20.34
CA TRP A 267 -0.95 -1.12 19.59
C TRP A 267 -0.15 0.17 19.81
N ILE A 268 -0.84 1.29 19.95
CA ILE A 268 -0.24 2.62 20.02
C ILE A 268 -0.28 3.10 21.47
N LYS A 269 0.86 3.02 22.14
CA LYS A 269 1.01 3.57 23.48
C LYS A 269 1.18 5.09 23.36
N SER A 270 0.64 5.83 24.33
CA SER A 270 1.00 7.24 24.49
C SER A 270 2.48 7.34 24.89
N HIS A 271 3.27 8.01 24.09
CA HIS A 271 4.67 8.33 24.35
C HIS A 271 4.81 9.77 24.82
#